data_93132fa304cc8d37f5e9aae5fa5146f0
#
_entry.id   93132fa304cc8d37f5e9aae5fa5146f0
#
_cell.length_a   1.000
_cell.length_b   1.000
_cell.length_c   1.000
_cell.angle_alpha   90.00
_cell.angle_beta   90.00
_cell.angle_gamma   90.00
#
_symmetry.space_group_name_H-M   'P 1'
#
loop_
_entity.id
_entity.type
_entity.pdbx_description
1 polymer ?
#
loop_
_entity_poly.entity_id
_entity_poly.type
_entity_poly.pdbx_seq_one_letter_code
_entity_poly.pdbx_strand_id
1 'polypeptide(L)'
;MWKKFSSILLTVLLCLACAAASAQAAEDSAPRATAPQEKPSRIELVMILDKSGSMHGLEADTIGGFNAMIEKEKKLDAKVNVTTVLFNDKIDTIYNREDIRRIKPLTDKEYEVGGTTALLDAVGSTILKVARTEGIENKDTKVVFVIITDGLENASEEFTREKVKEMISDKQEKAGWDFIYLGANID
;
A
#
# COMPACT_ATOMS: atom_id res chain seq x y z
N MET A 1 14.80 16.15 -1.10
CA MET A 1 13.74 15.52 -1.90
C MET A 1 12.64 14.86 -1.07
N TRP A 2 12.93 14.36 0.10
CA TRP A 2 12.02 13.65 1.01
C TRP A 2 10.86 14.47 1.64
N LYS A 3 10.91 15.79 1.67
CA LYS A 3 9.80 16.64 2.16
C LYS A 3 8.47 16.44 1.42
N LYS A 4 8.50 15.90 0.21
CA LYS A 4 7.29 15.59 -0.59
C LYS A 4 6.62 14.26 -0.21
N PHE A 5 7.38 13.28 0.30
CA PHE A 5 6.82 11.99 0.73
C PHE A 5 5.89 12.11 1.94
N SER A 6 6.31 12.88 2.93
CA SER A 6 5.49 13.10 4.15
C SER A 6 4.19 13.84 3.85
N SER A 7 4.19 14.72 2.81
CA SER A 7 3.02 15.51 2.43
C SER A 7 2.01 14.70 1.60
N ILE A 8 2.49 13.82 0.73
CA ILE A 8 1.62 12.98 -0.13
C ILE A 8 0.93 11.91 0.72
N LEU A 9 1.67 11.30 1.65
CA LEU A 9 1.10 10.30 2.56
C LEU A 9 0.05 10.89 3.50
N LEU A 10 0.27 12.12 3.96
CA LEU A 10 -0.70 12.86 4.77
C LEU A 10 -1.98 13.16 3.99
N THR A 11 -1.86 13.42 2.68
CA THR A 11 -3.02 13.75 1.82
C THR A 11 -3.83 12.49 1.50
N VAL A 12 -3.20 11.33 1.33
CA VAL A 12 -3.90 10.08 0.95
C VAL A 12 -4.71 9.53 2.14
N LEU A 13 -4.20 9.62 3.35
CA LEU A 13 -4.97 9.18 4.52
C LEU A 13 -6.04 10.20 4.94
N LEU A 14 -5.82 11.50 4.63
CA LEU A 14 -6.81 12.55 4.84
C LEU A 14 -7.87 12.57 3.71
N CYS A 15 -7.56 12.05 2.50
CA CYS A 15 -8.51 11.88 1.40
C CYS A 15 -9.50 10.73 1.62
N LEU A 16 -9.33 9.89 2.61
CA LEU A 16 -10.41 9.02 3.11
C LEU A 16 -11.59 9.83 3.68
N ALA A 17 -11.42 11.14 3.84
CA ALA A 17 -12.48 12.06 4.27
C ALA A 17 -12.97 13.04 3.18
N CYS A 18 -12.32 13.11 1.99
CA CYS A 18 -12.67 14.07 0.95
C CYS A 18 -12.34 13.52 -0.44
N ALA A 19 -13.22 12.73 -0.98
CA ALA A 19 -13.29 12.50 -2.43
C ALA A 19 -14.67 12.91 -2.90
N ALA A 20 -14.85 14.18 -3.20
CA ALA A 20 -15.83 14.70 -4.16
C ALA A 20 -15.56 16.18 -4.38
N ALA A 21 -14.97 16.56 -5.49
CA ALA A 21 -15.37 17.71 -6.27
C ALA A 21 -14.38 17.96 -7.39
N SER A 22 -14.76 17.64 -8.60
CA SER A 22 -14.52 18.44 -9.81
C SER A 22 -15.60 18.05 -10.81
N ALA A 23 -16.56 18.85 -10.92
CA ALA A 23 -16.97 19.94 -11.77
C ALA A 23 -17.39 19.48 -13.17
N GLN A 24 -18.62 19.61 -13.54
CA GLN A 24 -19.11 20.67 -14.40
C GLN A 24 -20.59 20.49 -14.75
N ALA A 25 -21.29 21.61 -14.52
CA ALA A 25 -22.40 22.22 -15.24
C ALA A 25 -23.79 21.61 -15.07
N ALA A 26 -24.57 22.39 -14.33
CA ALA A 26 -25.94 22.83 -14.52
C ALA A 26 -27.05 21.78 -14.71
N GLU A 27 -27.87 21.60 -13.73
CA GLU A 27 -29.23 22.05 -13.54
C GLU A 27 -29.86 21.38 -12.31
N ASP A 28 -30.33 22.24 -11.45
CA ASP A 28 -31.41 22.11 -10.48
C ASP A 28 -31.80 20.72 -9.93
N SER A 29 -31.11 20.31 -8.86
CA SER A 29 -31.72 19.45 -7.84
C SER A 29 -30.92 19.59 -6.52
N ALA A 30 -31.66 19.76 -5.41
CA ALA A 30 -31.16 19.99 -4.09
C ALA A 30 -29.98 19.06 -3.69
N PRO A 31 -29.01 19.52 -2.89
CA PRO A 31 -27.86 18.71 -2.50
C PRO A 31 -28.34 17.50 -1.71
N ARG A 32 -28.25 16.31 -2.31
CA ARG A 32 -28.45 15.05 -1.63
C ARG A 32 -27.34 14.94 -0.60
N ALA A 33 -27.66 15.14 0.67
CA ALA A 33 -26.74 14.94 1.77
C ALA A 33 -26.08 13.57 1.61
N THR A 34 -24.79 13.56 1.31
CA THR A 34 -23.97 12.35 1.36
C THR A 34 -24.02 11.86 2.80
N ALA A 35 -24.55 10.67 3.01
CA ALA A 35 -24.52 10.02 4.32
C ALA A 35 -23.08 10.03 4.85
N PRO A 36 -22.87 10.27 6.16
CA PRO A 36 -21.53 10.21 6.74
C PRO A 36 -20.91 8.86 6.40
N GLN A 37 -19.78 8.86 5.71
CA GLN A 37 -19.02 7.62 5.50
C GLN A 37 -18.54 7.19 6.89
N GLU A 38 -19.07 6.08 7.39
CA GLU A 38 -18.62 5.50 8.65
C GLU A 38 -17.12 5.19 8.52
N LYS A 39 -16.35 5.64 9.51
CA LYS A 39 -14.91 5.32 9.55
C LYS A 39 -14.74 3.81 9.60
N PRO A 40 -13.82 3.24 8.83
CA PRO A 40 -13.57 1.81 8.88
C PRO A 40 -13.14 1.41 10.30
N SER A 41 -13.73 0.37 10.84
CA SER A 41 -13.36 -0.16 12.15
C SER A 41 -12.08 -0.96 12.08
N ARG A 42 -11.74 -1.46 10.88
CA ARG A 42 -10.57 -2.29 10.60
C ARG A 42 -9.84 -1.83 9.33
N ILE A 43 -8.53 -1.75 9.43
CA ILE A 43 -7.64 -1.42 8.32
C ILE A 43 -6.67 -2.58 8.12
N GLU A 44 -6.58 -3.09 6.89
CA GLU A 44 -5.55 -4.03 6.45
C GLU A 44 -4.52 -3.24 5.64
N LEU A 45 -3.42 -2.88 6.28
CA LEU A 45 -2.30 -2.18 5.66
C LEU A 45 -1.30 -3.18 5.10
N VAL A 46 -1.16 -3.20 3.79
CA VAL A 46 -0.26 -4.12 3.07
C VAL A 46 0.89 -3.31 2.48
N MET A 47 2.10 -3.57 2.93
CA MET A 47 3.30 -2.88 2.47
C MET A 47 4.18 -3.85 1.69
N ILE A 48 4.48 -3.51 0.44
CA ILE A 48 5.35 -4.27 -0.45
C ILE A 48 6.57 -3.41 -0.75
N LEU A 49 7.72 -3.81 -0.22
CA LEU A 49 8.95 -3.04 -0.26
C LEU A 49 9.98 -3.75 -1.14
N ASP A 50 10.41 -3.04 -2.18
CA ASP A 50 11.50 -3.47 -3.04
C ASP A 50 12.82 -3.43 -2.26
N LYS A 51 13.55 -4.55 -2.26
CA LYS A 51 14.94 -4.64 -1.78
C LYS A 51 15.88 -5.12 -2.90
N SER A 52 15.52 -4.90 -4.16
CA SER A 52 16.39 -5.22 -5.30
C SER A 52 17.63 -4.34 -5.37
N GLY A 53 18.57 -4.71 -6.23
CA GLY A 53 19.87 -4.03 -6.33
C GLY A 53 19.81 -2.56 -6.71
N SER A 54 18.76 -2.13 -7.44
CA SER A 54 18.54 -0.73 -7.80
C SER A 54 18.18 0.16 -6.61
N MET A 55 17.65 -0.42 -5.54
CA MET A 55 17.37 0.30 -4.29
C MET A 55 18.63 0.70 -3.51
N HIS A 56 19.82 0.40 -4.04
CA HIS A 56 21.09 0.75 -3.39
C HIS A 56 21.26 2.25 -3.22
N GLY A 57 21.56 2.67 -1.99
CA GLY A 57 21.63 4.09 -1.61
C GLY A 57 20.29 4.68 -1.16
N LEU A 58 19.19 3.92 -1.22
CA LEU A 58 17.84 4.31 -0.78
C LEU A 58 17.41 3.59 0.51
N GLU A 59 18.30 2.76 1.08
CA GLU A 59 18.00 1.89 2.22
C GLU A 59 17.53 2.70 3.43
N ALA A 60 18.28 3.73 3.80
CA ALA A 60 17.96 4.56 4.96
C ALA A 60 16.62 5.29 4.80
N ASP A 61 16.32 5.72 3.58
CA ASP A 61 15.08 6.41 3.25
C ASP A 61 13.90 5.45 3.27
N THR A 62 14.05 4.25 2.74
CA THR A 62 13.00 3.23 2.73
C THR A 62 12.70 2.76 4.15
N ILE A 63 13.72 2.42 4.94
CA ILE A 63 13.60 2.03 6.34
C ILE A 63 12.96 3.15 7.16
N GLY A 64 13.46 4.37 7.01
CA GLY A 64 12.93 5.55 7.70
C GLY A 64 11.48 5.84 7.35
N GLY A 65 11.12 5.74 6.08
CA GLY A 65 9.75 5.92 5.58
C GLY A 65 8.79 4.87 6.12
N PHE A 66 9.18 3.60 6.08
CA PHE A 66 8.41 2.50 6.67
C PHE A 66 8.16 2.75 8.16
N ASN A 67 9.22 3.00 8.93
CA ASN A 67 9.12 3.19 10.38
C ASN A 67 8.26 4.41 10.73
N ALA A 68 8.43 5.52 10.02
CA ALA A 68 7.62 6.72 10.23
C ALA A 68 6.14 6.49 9.92
N MET A 69 5.83 5.72 8.87
CA MET A 69 4.47 5.33 8.54
C MET A 69 3.86 4.48 9.65
N ILE A 70 4.53 3.43 10.09
CA ILE A 70 4.04 2.56 11.17
C ILE A 70 3.75 3.38 12.44
N GLU A 71 4.68 4.24 12.86
CA GLU A 71 4.49 5.07 14.06
C GLU A 71 3.34 6.08 13.93
N LYS A 72 3.08 6.55 12.73
CA LYS A 72 1.94 7.44 12.47
C LYS A 72 0.62 6.67 12.54
N GLU A 73 0.56 5.51 11.90
CA GLU A 73 -0.65 4.70 11.82
C GLU A 73 -1.02 4.04 13.17
N LYS A 74 -0.05 3.82 14.07
CA LYS A 74 -0.30 3.41 15.47
C LYS A 74 -1.21 4.38 16.26
N LYS A 75 -1.31 5.63 15.80
CA LYS A 75 -2.12 6.67 16.45
C LYS A 75 -3.58 6.68 15.99
N LEU A 76 -3.92 5.88 15.00
CA LEU A 76 -5.29 5.78 14.51
C LEU A 76 -6.19 5.10 15.55
N ASP A 77 -7.40 5.64 15.67
CA ASP A 77 -8.48 5.01 16.44
C ASP A 77 -9.21 3.97 15.58
N ALA A 78 -8.46 2.94 15.18
CA ALA A 78 -8.93 1.82 14.39
C ALA A 78 -8.06 0.58 14.66
N LYS A 79 -8.62 -0.61 14.41
CA LYS A 79 -7.83 -1.84 14.42
C LYS A 79 -7.03 -1.91 13.11
N VAL A 80 -5.71 -1.78 13.19
CA VAL A 80 -4.83 -1.88 12.02
C VAL A 80 -4.03 -3.18 12.08
N ASN A 81 -4.20 -4.03 11.07
CA ASN A 81 -3.36 -5.20 10.83
C ASN A 81 -2.35 -4.88 9.72
N VAL A 82 -1.11 -5.25 9.90
CA VAL A 82 -0.03 -4.98 8.95
C VAL A 82 0.48 -6.27 8.33
N THR A 83 0.51 -6.29 7.00
CA THR A 83 1.25 -7.29 6.22
C THR A 83 2.42 -6.58 5.56
N THR A 84 3.64 -7.06 5.77
CA THR A 84 4.83 -6.50 5.14
C THR A 84 5.56 -7.58 4.35
N VAL A 85 5.76 -7.29 3.08
CA VAL A 85 6.46 -8.14 2.12
C VAL A 85 7.70 -7.39 1.65
N LEU A 86 8.87 -7.98 1.81
CA LEU A 86 10.11 -7.55 1.19
C LEU A 86 10.33 -8.39 -0.06
N PHE A 87 10.75 -7.78 -1.16
CA PHE A 87 10.99 -8.55 -2.38
C PHE A 87 12.22 -8.07 -3.15
N ASN A 88 12.83 -9.00 -3.85
CA ASN A 88 13.79 -8.84 -4.93
C ASN A 88 13.53 -9.95 -5.96
N ASP A 89 14.42 -10.91 -6.15
CA ASP A 89 14.18 -12.21 -6.83
C ASP A 89 13.47 -13.22 -5.90
N LYS A 90 13.30 -12.88 -4.62
CA LYS A 90 12.58 -13.66 -3.61
C LYS A 90 11.51 -12.79 -2.97
N ILE A 91 10.48 -13.45 -2.44
CA ILE A 91 9.34 -12.76 -1.80
C ILE A 91 9.27 -13.22 -0.34
N ASP A 92 9.63 -12.32 0.57
CA ASP A 92 9.73 -12.60 2.00
C ASP A 92 8.62 -11.86 2.76
N THR A 93 7.66 -12.58 3.35
CA THR A 93 6.65 -11.98 4.23
C THR A 93 7.20 -11.89 5.65
N ILE A 94 7.60 -10.70 6.10
CA ILE A 94 8.14 -10.49 7.45
C ILE A 94 7.07 -10.22 8.50
N TYR A 95 5.93 -9.66 8.10
CA TYR A 95 4.72 -9.55 8.91
C TYR A 95 3.52 -10.03 8.12
N ASN A 96 2.65 -10.81 8.76
CA ASN A 96 1.45 -11.35 8.14
C ASN A 96 0.22 -11.04 9.00
N ARG A 97 -0.45 -9.93 8.70
CA ARG A 97 -1.62 -9.43 9.44
C ARG A 97 -1.36 -9.26 10.94
N GLU A 98 -0.16 -8.82 11.29
CA GLU A 98 0.21 -8.53 12.68
C GLU A 98 -0.44 -7.22 13.13
N ASP A 99 -0.90 -7.16 14.39
CA ASP A 99 -1.39 -5.91 15.00
C ASP A 99 -0.29 -4.85 14.91
N ILE A 100 -0.61 -3.68 14.38
CA ILE A 100 0.35 -2.60 14.17
C ILE A 100 1.14 -2.24 15.44
N ARG A 101 0.54 -2.40 16.61
CA ARG A 101 1.19 -2.14 17.91
C ARG A 101 2.34 -3.09 18.21
N ARG A 102 2.38 -4.25 17.54
CA ARG A 102 3.44 -5.25 17.69
C ARG A 102 4.52 -5.15 16.62
N ILE A 103 4.31 -4.32 15.60
CA ILE A 103 5.30 -4.10 14.55
C ILE A 103 6.53 -3.44 15.15
N LYS A 104 7.68 -4.09 14.98
CA LYS A 104 8.99 -3.56 15.35
C LYS A 104 9.53 -2.69 14.22
N PRO A 105 10.39 -1.73 14.53
CA PRO A 105 11.08 -0.97 13.50
C PRO A 105 11.85 -1.88 12.54
N LEU A 106 11.74 -1.59 11.25
CA LEU A 106 12.56 -2.21 10.22
C LEU A 106 13.99 -1.69 10.38
N THR A 107 14.97 -2.58 10.19
CA THR A 107 16.39 -2.25 10.26
C THR A 107 17.12 -2.75 9.02
N ASP A 108 18.40 -2.40 8.90
CA ASP A 108 19.33 -2.87 7.87
C ASP A 108 19.51 -4.40 7.87
N LYS A 109 19.21 -5.06 8.99
CA LYS A 109 19.28 -6.53 9.11
C LYS A 109 18.19 -7.24 8.33
N GLU A 110 16.99 -6.70 8.33
CA GLU A 110 15.86 -7.25 7.60
C GLU A 110 15.83 -6.73 6.16
N TYR A 111 16.29 -5.49 5.94
CA TYR A 111 16.25 -4.83 4.65
C TYR A 111 17.64 -4.78 4.00
N GLU A 112 18.13 -5.95 3.60
CA GLU A 112 19.38 -6.10 2.86
C GLU A 112 19.10 -6.05 1.35
N VAL A 113 19.66 -5.05 0.68
CA VAL A 113 19.43 -4.75 -0.74
C VAL A 113 20.30 -5.62 -1.64
N GLY A 114 19.72 -6.17 -2.72
CA GLY A 114 20.42 -6.97 -3.72
C GLY A 114 19.49 -7.79 -4.60
N GLY A 115 20.05 -8.42 -5.63
CA GLY A 115 19.28 -9.25 -6.56
C GLY A 115 18.51 -8.45 -7.63
N THR A 116 17.63 -9.15 -8.34
CA THR A 116 16.75 -8.64 -9.40
C THR A 116 15.38 -8.26 -8.85
N THR A 117 14.45 -7.80 -9.69
CA THR A 117 13.19 -7.19 -9.28
C THR A 117 12.00 -7.99 -9.82
N ALA A 118 11.42 -8.88 -9.00
CA ALA A 118 10.20 -9.64 -9.30
C ALA A 118 8.94 -8.91 -8.77
N LEU A 119 8.72 -7.68 -9.23
CA LEU A 119 7.64 -6.80 -8.77
C LEU A 119 6.25 -7.37 -9.02
N LEU A 120 6.02 -7.92 -10.22
CA LEU A 120 4.68 -8.43 -10.59
C LEU A 120 4.34 -9.66 -9.77
N ASP A 121 5.31 -10.53 -9.51
CA ASP A 121 5.12 -11.71 -8.68
C ASP A 121 4.85 -11.32 -7.22
N ALA A 122 5.59 -10.34 -6.70
CA ALA A 122 5.38 -9.84 -5.34
C ALA A 122 3.98 -9.22 -5.16
N VAL A 123 3.54 -8.39 -6.11
CA VAL A 123 2.23 -7.74 -6.06
C VAL A 123 1.12 -8.76 -6.28
N GLY A 124 1.20 -9.59 -7.33
CA GLY A 124 0.18 -10.55 -7.70
C GLY A 124 -0.05 -11.60 -6.60
N SER A 125 1.01 -12.21 -6.09
CA SER A 125 0.92 -13.21 -5.01
C SER A 125 0.37 -12.59 -3.72
N THR A 126 0.77 -11.36 -3.38
CA THR A 126 0.27 -10.67 -2.19
C THR A 126 -1.23 -10.32 -2.32
N ILE A 127 -1.69 -9.86 -3.49
CA ILE A 127 -3.13 -9.64 -3.75
C ILE A 127 -3.92 -10.93 -3.53
N LEU A 128 -3.47 -12.06 -4.10
CA LEU A 128 -4.14 -13.36 -3.93
C LEU A 128 -4.15 -13.81 -2.47
N LYS A 129 -3.06 -13.60 -1.74
CA LYS A 129 -2.95 -13.95 -0.32
C LYS A 129 -3.94 -13.14 0.52
N VAL A 130 -3.97 -11.82 0.32
CA VAL A 130 -4.87 -10.92 1.08
C VAL A 130 -6.32 -11.19 0.74
N ALA A 131 -6.66 -11.44 -0.54
CA ALA A 131 -8.02 -11.73 -0.98
C ALA A 131 -8.62 -13.00 -0.37
N ARG A 132 -7.79 -13.95 0.07
CA ARG A 132 -8.24 -15.16 0.76
C ARG A 132 -8.49 -14.96 2.25
N THR A 133 -8.27 -13.77 2.77
CA THR A 133 -8.45 -13.48 4.19
C THR A 133 -9.93 -13.41 4.53
N GLU A 134 -10.34 -14.12 5.57
CA GLU A 134 -11.71 -14.08 6.05
C GLU A 134 -12.12 -12.66 6.48
N GLY A 135 -13.27 -12.22 6.02
CA GLY A 135 -13.84 -10.90 6.32
C GLY A 135 -13.10 -9.73 5.67
N ILE A 136 -12.24 -9.98 4.66
CA ILE A 136 -11.50 -8.91 3.96
C ILE A 136 -12.43 -7.98 3.17
N GLU A 137 -13.58 -8.48 2.73
CA GLU A 137 -14.58 -7.74 1.95
C GLU A 137 -15.73 -7.19 2.81
N ASN A 138 -15.60 -7.24 4.15
CA ASN A 138 -16.57 -6.62 5.03
C ASN A 138 -16.60 -5.11 4.84
N LYS A 139 -17.78 -4.50 4.88
CA LYS A 139 -17.97 -3.06 4.63
C LYS A 139 -17.22 -2.14 5.58
N ASP A 140 -16.91 -2.63 6.78
CA ASP A 140 -16.15 -1.92 7.81
C ASP A 140 -14.63 -2.15 7.72
N THR A 141 -14.19 -2.93 6.74
CA THR A 141 -12.77 -3.22 6.49
C THR A 141 -12.25 -2.39 5.32
N LYS A 142 -11.20 -1.63 5.54
CA LYS A 142 -10.47 -0.91 4.49
C LYS A 142 -9.16 -1.62 4.22
N VAL A 143 -8.89 -1.91 2.96
CA VAL A 143 -7.62 -2.50 2.50
C VAL A 143 -6.82 -1.46 1.76
N VAL A 144 -5.56 -1.28 2.16
CA VAL A 144 -4.64 -0.30 1.56
C VAL A 144 -3.33 -1.00 1.24
N PHE A 145 -2.97 -1.03 -0.03
CA PHE A 145 -1.67 -1.47 -0.51
C PHE A 145 -0.74 -0.28 -0.70
N VAL A 146 0.48 -0.37 -0.18
CA VAL A 146 1.56 0.59 -0.39
C VAL A 146 2.73 -0.17 -1.00
N ILE A 147 3.07 0.17 -2.24
CA ILE A 147 4.14 -0.46 -3.01
C ILE A 147 5.26 0.55 -3.15
N ILE A 148 6.44 0.21 -2.65
CA ILE A 148 7.64 1.07 -2.70
C ILE A 148 8.68 0.36 -3.57
N THR A 149 9.05 0.98 -4.69
CA THR A 149 10.06 0.47 -5.63
C THR A 149 10.67 1.63 -6.42
N ASP A 150 11.91 1.53 -6.83
CA ASP A 150 12.54 2.46 -7.79
C ASP A 150 12.49 1.90 -9.21
N GLY A 151 12.00 0.66 -9.33
CA GLY A 151 12.51 -0.15 -10.32
C GLY A 151 11.64 -0.65 -11.43
N LEU A 152 12.42 -1.10 -12.35
CA LEU A 152 11.99 -1.78 -13.54
C LEU A 152 11.84 -3.26 -13.20
N GLU A 153 10.62 -3.76 -13.39
CA GLU A 153 10.32 -5.18 -13.41
C GLU A 153 11.24 -5.94 -14.38
N ASN A 154 11.95 -6.95 -13.89
CA ASN A 154 12.89 -7.71 -14.73
C ASN A 154 13.06 -9.20 -14.35
N ALA A 155 12.30 -9.72 -13.39
CA ALA A 155 12.50 -11.05 -12.84
C ALA A 155 11.22 -11.84 -12.53
N SER A 156 10.04 -11.28 -12.76
CA SER A 156 8.78 -12.00 -12.52
C SER A 156 8.56 -13.12 -13.52
N GLU A 157 8.14 -14.28 -13.04
CA GLU A 157 7.90 -15.48 -13.83
C GLU A 157 6.43 -15.95 -13.75
N GLU A 158 5.71 -15.63 -12.66
CA GLU A 158 4.37 -16.14 -12.41
C GLU A 158 3.26 -15.20 -12.90
N PHE A 159 3.49 -13.88 -12.84
CA PHE A 159 2.49 -12.87 -13.18
C PHE A 159 2.95 -11.96 -14.31
N THR A 160 2.06 -11.76 -15.29
CA THR A 160 2.26 -10.74 -16.31
C THR A 160 1.76 -9.37 -15.85
N ARG A 161 2.26 -8.30 -16.50
CA ARG A 161 1.80 -6.93 -16.26
C ARG A 161 0.30 -6.77 -16.44
N GLU A 162 -0.24 -7.37 -17.51
CA GLU A 162 -1.67 -7.34 -17.84
C GLU A 162 -2.48 -8.00 -16.73
N LYS A 163 -2.01 -9.14 -16.21
CA LYS A 163 -2.69 -9.86 -15.15
C LYS A 163 -2.71 -9.09 -13.84
N VAL A 164 -1.57 -8.51 -13.43
CA VAL A 164 -1.51 -7.70 -12.21
C VAL A 164 -2.39 -6.45 -12.35
N LYS A 165 -2.38 -5.79 -13.52
CA LYS A 165 -3.24 -4.64 -13.78
C LYS A 165 -4.73 -5.01 -13.67
N GLU A 166 -5.14 -6.13 -14.24
CA GLU A 166 -6.50 -6.65 -14.12
C GLU A 166 -6.89 -6.89 -12.65
N MET A 167 -6.00 -7.54 -11.89
CA MET A 167 -6.23 -7.83 -10.46
C MET A 167 -6.38 -6.55 -9.63
N ILE A 168 -5.54 -5.55 -9.87
CA ILE A 168 -5.63 -4.24 -9.20
C ILE A 168 -6.96 -3.56 -9.53
N SER A 169 -7.32 -3.43 -10.82
CA SER A 169 -8.59 -2.83 -11.23
C SER A 169 -9.79 -3.55 -10.62
N ASP A 170 -9.78 -4.89 -10.64
CA ASP A 170 -10.84 -5.70 -10.04
C ASP A 170 -11.04 -5.40 -8.55
N LYS A 171 -9.93 -5.33 -7.80
CA LYS A 171 -9.98 -5.05 -6.37
C LYS A 171 -10.33 -3.60 -6.04
N GLN A 172 -9.92 -2.65 -6.86
CA GLN A 172 -10.32 -1.25 -6.73
C GLN A 172 -11.82 -1.08 -7.00
N GLU A 173 -12.32 -1.62 -8.11
CA GLU A 173 -13.70 -1.41 -8.56
C GLU A 173 -14.72 -2.20 -7.75
N LYS A 174 -14.43 -3.48 -7.43
CA LYS A 174 -15.39 -4.38 -6.79
C LYS A 174 -15.28 -4.43 -5.27
N ALA A 175 -14.06 -4.28 -4.73
CA ALA A 175 -13.80 -4.42 -3.30
C ALA A 175 -13.38 -3.11 -2.60
N GLY A 176 -13.21 -2.02 -3.35
CA GLY A 176 -12.85 -0.71 -2.80
C GLY A 176 -11.46 -0.67 -2.16
N TRP A 177 -10.52 -1.51 -2.63
CA TRP A 177 -9.15 -1.50 -2.16
C TRP A 177 -8.39 -0.30 -2.72
N ASP A 178 -7.50 0.28 -1.92
CA ASP A 178 -6.61 1.34 -2.38
C ASP A 178 -5.23 0.77 -2.71
N PHE A 179 -4.66 1.24 -3.81
CA PHE A 179 -3.30 0.93 -4.22
C PHE A 179 -2.52 2.23 -4.38
N ILE A 180 -1.45 2.35 -3.61
CA ILE A 180 -0.54 3.49 -3.60
C ILE A 180 0.81 3.01 -4.08
N TYR A 181 1.29 3.61 -5.16
CA TYR A 181 2.60 3.33 -5.71
C TYR A 181 3.55 4.49 -5.38
N LEU A 182 4.60 4.21 -4.67
CA LEU A 182 5.63 5.17 -4.31
C LEU A 182 6.90 4.82 -5.07
N GLY A 183 7.13 5.53 -6.16
CA GLY A 183 8.36 5.41 -6.94
C GLY A 183 9.51 6.14 -6.24
N ALA A 184 10.59 5.44 -5.96
CA ALA A 184 11.83 6.06 -5.58
C ALA A 184 12.57 6.51 -6.86
N ASN A 185 13.10 7.75 -6.90
CA ASN A 185 13.82 8.31 -8.05
C ASN A 185 13.07 8.37 -9.40
N ILE A 186 11.75 8.42 -9.38
CA ILE A 186 10.99 8.70 -10.60
C ILE A 186 10.84 10.23 -10.72
N ASP A 187 11.55 10.81 -11.69
CA ASP A 187 11.41 12.21 -12.12
C ASP A 187 10.14 12.43 -12.96
#